data_5deab075a78c9ead4614bc3d5f7ea420
#
_entry.id   5deab075a78c9ead4614bc3d5f7ea420
#
_cell.length_a   1.000
_cell.length_b   1.000
_cell.length_c   1.000
_cell.angle_alpha   90.00
_cell.angle_beta   90.00
_cell.angle_gamma   90.00
#
_symmetry.space_group_name_H-M   'P 1'
#
loop_
_entity.id
_entity.type
_entity.pdbx_description
1 polymer ?
#
loop_
_entity_poly.entity_id
_entity_poly.type
_entity_poly.pdbx_seq_one_letter_code
_entity_poly.pdbx_strand_id
1 'polypeptide(L)'
;MDDLFSDALRQLLDDQCTPAVVRQIEASGDGAALWSQIDSSGFADALVPEAQGGAGLSLHEVLGVMALCGRYTVPVPLAETMMARSLLAQAGVVGVPHGSITLAQGQRMTDGSLMCTGVQLGRVADAVLVSDAQHMWLLSTQDAQRTPASFVLDADVHWSAQQVTAGLQLTQHQDMRLLLGCINAAQLSGALLAVFNKTLQYANDRVQFGKPIGKFQAIQHQLSVMAEHSFAAHMAAQLGCASDTVVPDRVRVAVAKARTSEAALEVAALSHSIHGAIGFTHEFDLQLFTRRLHAWRQAGGAESYWHGVLGSELVDHRQGLALDLIRSATDVTA
;
A
#
# COMPACT_ATOMS: atom_id res chain seq x y z
N MET A 1 -18.73 9.21 6.69
CA MET A 1 -18.89 8.60 8.02
C MET A 1 -17.49 8.25 8.46
N ASP A 2 -16.93 9.00 9.43
CA ASP A 2 -15.65 8.58 10.00
C ASP A 2 -15.93 7.23 10.67
N ASP A 3 -15.30 6.21 10.11
CA ASP A 3 -15.51 4.84 10.51
C ASP A 3 -14.83 4.65 11.87
N LEU A 4 -15.59 4.22 12.88
CA LEU A 4 -15.07 3.93 14.22
C LEU A 4 -13.84 3.03 14.19
N PHE A 5 -13.76 2.15 13.19
CA PHE A 5 -12.64 1.25 12.99
C PHE A 5 -11.37 1.99 12.56
N SER A 6 -11.49 2.92 11.62
CA SER A 6 -10.37 3.78 11.19
C SER A 6 -9.93 4.75 12.29
N ASP A 7 -10.88 5.28 13.10
CA ASP A 7 -10.56 6.16 14.21
C ASP A 7 -9.78 5.43 15.32
N ALA A 8 -10.16 4.19 15.63
CA ALA A 8 -9.45 3.36 16.60
C ALA A 8 -8.02 3.05 16.13
N LEU A 9 -7.84 2.71 14.85
CA LEU A 9 -6.49 2.52 14.29
C LEU A 9 -5.69 3.81 14.30
N ARG A 10 -6.30 4.96 13.98
CA ARG A 10 -5.62 6.25 14.03
C ARG A 10 -5.06 6.54 15.42
N GLN A 11 -5.86 6.33 16.46
CA GLN A 11 -5.41 6.52 17.84
C GLN A 11 -4.23 5.60 18.20
N LEU A 12 -4.29 4.32 17.81
CA LEU A 12 -3.18 3.39 18.01
C LEU A 12 -1.91 3.87 17.29
N LEU A 13 -2.05 4.31 16.03
CA LEU A 13 -0.89 4.74 15.24
C LEU A 13 -0.32 6.08 15.71
N ASP A 14 -1.15 7.01 16.21
CA ASP A 14 -0.68 8.25 16.84
C ASP A 14 0.23 7.96 18.02
N ASP A 15 -0.10 6.96 18.83
CA ASP A 15 0.66 6.59 20.02
C ASP A 15 1.87 5.70 19.71
N GLN A 16 1.74 4.73 18.80
CA GLN A 16 2.70 3.63 18.63
C GLN A 16 3.54 3.74 17.34
N CYS A 17 3.10 4.47 16.31
CA CYS A 17 3.77 4.57 15.01
C CYS A 17 4.31 5.99 14.75
N THR A 18 5.09 6.51 15.69
CA THR A 18 5.72 7.83 15.54
C THR A 18 6.84 7.80 14.48
N PRO A 19 7.25 8.95 13.91
CA PRO A 19 8.38 9.01 12.99
C PRO A 19 9.68 8.42 13.55
N ALA A 20 9.88 8.49 14.86
CA ALA A 20 11.04 7.89 15.53
C ALA A 20 10.98 6.37 15.50
N VAL A 21 9.81 5.78 15.75
CA VAL A 21 9.58 4.33 15.66
C VAL A 21 9.76 3.84 14.23
N VAL A 22 9.23 4.57 13.24
CA VAL A 22 9.43 4.24 11.81
C VAL A 22 10.92 4.20 11.47
N ARG A 23 11.71 5.21 11.87
CA ARG A 23 13.18 5.23 11.64
C ARG A 23 13.89 4.08 12.34
N GLN A 24 13.49 3.76 13.58
CA GLN A 24 14.07 2.65 14.33
C GLN A 24 13.85 1.32 13.60
N ILE A 25 12.62 1.05 13.15
CA ILE A 25 12.29 -0.18 12.41
C ILE A 25 13.00 -0.21 11.05
N GLU A 26 13.06 0.91 10.33
CA GLU A 26 13.82 1.00 9.08
C GLU A 26 15.31 0.70 9.25
N ALA A 27 15.91 1.10 10.38
CA ALA A 27 17.32 0.84 10.68
C ALA A 27 17.57 -0.59 11.15
N SER A 28 16.74 -1.13 12.04
CA SER A 28 16.93 -2.46 12.65
C SER A 28 16.37 -3.60 11.79
N GLY A 29 15.30 -3.37 11.03
CA GLY A 29 14.51 -4.42 10.42
C GLY A 29 13.64 -5.20 11.42
N ASP A 30 13.42 -4.66 12.62
CA ASP A 30 12.60 -5.30 13.67
C ASP A 30 11.32 -4.50 13.90
N GLY A 31 10.20 -5.02 13.42
CA GLY A 31 8.86 -4.46 13.57
C GLY A 31 7.99 -5.21 14.59
N ALA A 32 8.54 -6.21 15.32
CA ALA A 32 7.74 -7.13 16.14
C ALA A 32 6.92 -6.42 17.22
N ALA A 33 7.47 -5.41 17.88
CA ALA A 33 6.77 -4.67 18.93
C ALA A 33 5.54 -3.92 18.40
N LEU A 34 5.69 -3.19 17.28
CA LEU A 34 4.58 -2.50 16.62
C LEU A 34 3.55 -3.50 16.08
N TRP A 35 4.04 -4.57 15.44
CA TRP A 35 3.16 -5.62 14.93
C TRP A 35 2.29 -6.23 16.03
N SER A 36 2.87 -6.57 17.19
CA SER A 36 2.14 -7.15 18.32
C SER A 36 0.98 -6.25 18.80
N GLN A 37 1.15 -4.94 18.81
CA GLN A 37 0.08 -3.99 19.17
C GLN A 37 -1.03 -3.97 18.13
N ILE A 38 -0.67 -3.98 16.85
CA ILE A 38 -1.63 -3.98 15.73
C ILE A 38 -2.42 -5.31 15.72
N ASP A 39 -1.72 -6.45 15.81
CA ASP A 39 -2.33 -7.78 15.73
C ASP A 39 -3.29 -8.02 16.91
N SER A 40 -2.88 -7.64 18.13
CA SER A 40 -3.74 -7.76 19.32
C SER A 40 -5.01 -6.90 19.29
N SER A 41 -5.03 -5.87 18.44
CA SER A 41 -6.19 -4.99 18.26
C SER A 41 -7.20 -5.51 17.22
N GLY A 42 -6.90 -6.62 16.53
CA GLY A 42 -7.80 -7.27 15.56
C GLY A 42 -7.88 -6.60 14.18
N PHE A 43 -7.10 -5.53 13.92
CA PHE A 43 -7.14 -4.86 12.61
C PHE A 43 -6.69 -5.76 11.46
N ALA A 44 -5.78 -6.69 11.72
CA ALA A 44 -5.28 -7.63 10.72
C ALA A 44 -6.34 -8.61 10.21
N ASP A 45 -7.43 -8.80 10.97
CA ASP A 45 -8.53 -9.72 10.63
C ASP A 45 -9.78 -9.00 10.09
N ALA A 46 -9.64 -7.71 9.73
CA ALA A 46 -10.77 -6.88 9.27
C ALA A 46 -11.50 -7.46 8.05
N LEU A 47 -10.76 -8.02 7.08
CA LEU A 47 -11.32 -8.64 5.86
C LEU A 47 -11.68 -10.12 6.03
N VAL A 48 -11.34 -10.75 7.16
CA VAL A 48 -11.67 -12.15 7.43
C VAL A 48 -13.17 -12.26 7.73
N PRO A 49 -13.91 -13.22 7.15
CA PRO A 49 -15.34 -13.41 7.42
C PRO A 49 -15.64 -13.58 8.91
N GLU A 50 -16.77 -13.04 9.38
CA GLU A 50 -17.23 -13.17 10.79
C GLU A 50 -17.33 -14.65 11.23
N ALA A 51 -17.79 -15.52 10.34
CA ALA A 51 -17.88 -16.97 10.60
C ALA A 51 -16.52 -17.63 10.91
N GLN A 52 -15.42 -16.95 10.62
CA GLN A 52 -14.04 -17.39 10.86
C GLN A 52 -13.31 -16.49 11.88
N GLY A 53 -14.06 -15.65 12.60
CA GLY A 53 -13.54 -14.84 13.70
C GLY A 53 -13.02 -13.45 13.31
N GLY A 54 -13.21 -13.01 12.06
CA GLY A 54 -12.86 -11.66 11.61
C GLY A 54 -14.02 -10.68 11.72
N ALA A 55 -13.82 -9.47 11.17
CA ALA A 55 -14.84 -8.42 11.15
C ALA A 55 -15.75 -8.48 9.90
N GLY A 56 -15.41 -9.26 8.88
CA GLY A 56 -16.21 -9.44 7.66
C GLY A 56 -16.35 -8.19 6.81
N LEU A 57 -15.43 -7.22 6.96
CA LEU A 57 -15.47 -5.97 6.21
C LEU A 57 -15.11 -6.17 4.74
N SER A 58 -15.66 -5.33 3.87
CA SER A 58 -15.34 -5.24 2.45
C SER A 58 -14.09 -4.39 2.19
N LEU A 59 -13.57 -4.44 0.96
CA LEU A 59 -12.47 -3.55 0.54
C LEU A 59 -12.84 -2.08 0.65
N HIS A 60 -14.09 -1.74 0.37
CA HIS A 60 -14.58 -0.37 0.49
C HIS A 60 -14.50 0.12 1.94
N GLU A 61 -14.88 -0.71 2.89
CA GLU A 61 -14.89 -0.37 4.32
C GLU A 61 -13.48 -0.29 4.93
N VAL A 62 -12.52 -1.07 4.45
CA VAL A 62 -11.14 -1.03 4.96
C VAL A 62 -10.23 -0.03 4.24
N LEU A 63 -10.74 0.71 3.25
CA LEU A 63 -9.96 1.75 2.57
C LEU A 63 -9.33 2.73 3.56
N GLY A 64 -10.11 3.18 4.56
CA GLY A 64 -9.64 4.08 5.60
C GLY A 64 -8.42 3.54 6.36
N VAL A 65 -8.46 2.25 6.71
CA VAL A 65 -7.34 1.54 7.37
C VAL A 65 -6.10 1.50 6.47
N MET A 66 -6.26 1.11 5.20
CA MET A 66 -5.14 1.08 4.25
C MET A 66 -4.55 2.47 3.99
N ALA A 67 -5.39 3.50 3.89
CA ALA A 67 -4.94 4.88 3.75
C ALA A 67 -4.18 5.37 5.00
N LEU A 68 -4.59 4.96 6.21
CA LEU A 68 -3.86 5.24 7.44
C LEU A 68 -2.48 4.58 7.44
N CYS A 69 -2.32 3.36 6.91
CA CYS A 69 -0.99 2.77 6.72
C CYS A 69 -0.07 3.68 5.90
N GLY A 70 -0.60 4.33 4.86
CA GLY A 70 0.13 5.33 4.09
C GLY A 70 0.40 6.62 4.86
N ARG A 71 -0.62 7.15 5.52
CA ARG A 71 -0.55 8.39 6.31
C ARG A 71 0.52 8.36 7.41
N TYR A 72 0.72 7.21 8.03
CA TYR A 72 1.72 7.00 9.09
C TYR A 72 2.99 6.33 8.59
N THR A 73 3.09 6.04 7.30
CA THR A 73 4.22 5.27 6.73
C THR A 73 4.49 3.99 7.50
N VAL A 74 3.41 3.26 7.86
CA VAL A 74 3.47 2.07 8.73
C VAL A 74 4.52 1.09 8.21
N PRO A 75 5.54 0.74 9.03
CA PRO A 75 6.68 -0.04 8.59
C PRO A 75 6.50 -1.56 8.77
N VAL A 76 5.25 -2.01 8.89
CA VAL A 76 4.85 -3.43 8.99
C VAL A 76 3.68 -3.70 8.05
N PRO A 77 3.50 -4.92 7.52
CA PRO A 77 2.56 -5.22 6.43
C PRO A 77 1.11 -5.39 6.91
N LEU A 78 0.48 -4.37 7.51
CA LEU A 78 -0.90 -4.47 7.99
C LEU A 78 -1.89 -4.69 6.84
N ALA A 79 -1.85 -3.85 5.81
CA ALA A 79 -2.78 -3.95 4.69
C ALA A 79 -2.62 -5.25 3.90
N GLU A 80 -1.38 -5.68 3.71
CA GLU A 80 -1.03 -6.93 3.06
C GLU A 80 -1.50 -8.13 3.89
N THR A 81 -1.34 -8.08 5.22
CA THR A 81 -1.80 -9.16 6.13
C THR A 81 -3.31 -9.28 6.15
N MET A 82 -4.06 -8.17 6.19
CA MET A 82 -5.52 -8.20 6.07
C MET A 82 -5.96 -8.96 4.82
N MET A 83 -5.37 -8.61 3.67
CA MET A 83 -5.65 -9.28 2.40
C MET A 83 -5.27 -10.75 2.43
N ALA A 84 -4.06 -11.07 2.90
CA ALA A 84 -3.56 -12.44 2.97
C ALA A 84 -4.44 -13.32 3.85
N ARG A 85 -4.78 -12.87 5.06
CA ARG A 85 -5.64 -13.62 5.99
C ARG A 85 -7.03 -13.89 5.41
N SER A 86 -7.61 -12.91 4.72
CA SER A 86 -8.89 -13.11 4.05
C SER A 86 -8.81 -14.14 2.92
N LEU A 87 -7.77 -14.12 2.09
CA LEU A 87 -7.56 -15.12 1.04
C LEU A 87 -7.35 -16.53 1.60
N LEU A 88 -6.57 -16.65 2.69
CA LEU A 88 -6.37 -17.92 3.39
C LEU A 88 -7.69 -18.46 3.97
N ALA A 89 -8.47 -17.59 4.58
CA ALA A 89 -9.78 -17.93 5.12
C ALA A 89 -10.74 -18.42 4.02
N GLN A 90 -10.79 -17.73 2.87
CA GLN A 90 -11.59 -18.15 1.71
C GLN A 90 -11.10 -19.49 1.11
N ALA A 91 -9.82 -19.79 1.21
CA ALA A 91 -9.27 -21.08 0.81
C ALA A 91 -9.56 -22.21 1.82
N GLY A 92 -10.27 -21.91 2.92
CA GLY A 92 -10.63 -22.89 3.95
C GLY A 92 -9.50 -23.23 4.92
N VAL A 93 -8.47 -22.39 5.01
CA VAL A 93 -7.37 -22.58 5.97
C VAL A 93 -7.89 -22.29 7.38
N VAL A 94 -7.83 -23.28 8.24
CA VAL A 94 -8.20 -23.17 9.65
C VAL A 94 -6.96 -22.78 10.47
N GLY A 95 -7.11 -21.81 11.37
CA GLY A 95 -5.99 -21.35 12.20
C GLY A 95 -4.97 -20.54 11.41
N VAL A 96 -5.45 -19.48 10.75
CA VAL A 96 -4.57 -18.54 10.03
C VAL A 96 -3.45 -18.04 10.95
N PRO A 97 -2.18 -18.04 10.50
CA PRO A 97 -1.06 -17.65 11.35
C PRO A 97 -1.21 -16.23 11.92
N HIS A 98 -0.88 -16.05 13.20
CA HIS A 98 -0.91 -14.76 13.88
C HIS A 98 0.23 -13.81 13.47
N GLY A 99 1.24 -14.27 12.70
CA GLY A 99 2.33 -13.42 12.22
C GLY A 99 1.90 -12.43 11.14
N SER A 100 2.78 -11.49 10.87
CA SER A 100 2.65 -10.54 9.77
C SER A 100 2.91 -11.22 8.41
N ILE A 101 2.05 -10.95 7.44
CA ILE A 101 2.11 -11.59 6.10
C ILE A 101 2.17 -10.50 5.05
N THR A 102 3.18 -10.55 4.19
CA THR A 102 3.19 -9.73 2.97
C THR A 102 2.81 -10.55 1.73
N LEU A 103 2.61 -9.88 0.61
CA LEU A 103 2.20 -10.48 -0.65
C LEU A 103 3.31 -10.40 -1.68
N ALA A 104 3.49 -11.44 -2.50
CA ALA A 104 4.45 -11.39 -3.58
C ALA A 104 4.05 -12.24 -4.80
N GLN A 105 4.47 -11.77 -5.98
CA GLN A 105 4.51 -12.60 -7.18
C GLN A 105 5.81 -13.38 -7.18
N GLY A 106 5.71 -14.70 -7.26
CA GLY A 106 6.87 -15.59 -7.28
C GLY A 106 7.16 -16.16 -8.65
N GLN A 107 8.40 -16.58 -8.83
CA GLN A 107 8.85 -17.37 -9.97
C GLN A 107 9.38 -18.72 -9.46
N ARG A 108 8.72 -19.81 -9.87
CA ARG A 108 9.18 -21.14 -9.57
C ARG A 108 10.31 -21.53 -10.52
N MET A 109 11.41 -21.99 -9.94
CA MET A 109 12.61 -22.43 -10.67
C MET A 109 12.51 -23.92 -11.03
N THR A 110 13.35 -24.36 -11.96
CA THR A 110 13.36 -25.76 -12.44
C THR A 110 13.75 -26.79 -11.38
N ASP A 111 14.51 -26.37 -10.36
CA ASP A 111 14.89 -27.21 -9.22
C ASP A 111 13.80 -27.27 -8.13
N GLY A 112 12.65 -26.62 -8.34
CA GLY A 112 11.53 -26.55 -7.40
C GLY A 112 11.65 -25.46 -6.34
N SER A 113 12.76 -24.69 -6.32
CA SER A 113 12.88 -23.50 -5.48
C SER A 113 11.94 -22.37 -5.96
N LEU A 114 11.72 -21.37 -5.11
CA LEU A 114 10.85 -20.24 -5.41
C LEU A 114 11.55 -18.94 -5.07
N MET A 115 11.51 -17.99 -6.00
CA MET A 115 12.12 -16.67 -5.85
C MET A 115 11.10 -15.56 -6.04
N CYS A 116 11.15 -14.57 -5.16
CA CYS A 116 10.39 -13.33 -5.25
C CYS A 116 11.35 -12.14 -5.20
N THR A 117 11.23 -11.22 -6.14
CA THR A 117 12.05 -10.01 -6.18
C THR A 117 11.25 -8.80 -5.68
N GLY A 118 11.91 -7.92 -4.91
CA GLY A 118 11.32 -6.68 -4.46
C GLY A 118 10.09 -6.88 -3.57
N VAL A 119 10.07 -7.90 -2.70
CA VAL A 119 8.96 -8.17 -1.79
C VAL A 119 8.82 -7.00 -0.82
N GLN A 120 7.71 -6.29 -0.91
CA GLN A 120 7.42 -5.17 -0.01
C GLN A 120 7.41 -5.63 1.44
N LEU A 121 8.11 -4.87 2.29
CA LEU A 121 8.25 -5.19 3.73
C LEU A 121 8.80 -6.61 4.01
N GLY A 122 9.45 -7.24 3.03
CA GLY A 122 9.99 -8.59 3.14
C GLY A 122 11.09 -8.76 4.20
N ARG A 123 11.66 -7.67 4.71
CA ARG A 123 12.62 -7.70 5.83
C ARG A 123 11.96 -7.84 7.19
N VAL A 124 10.72 -7.40 7.34
CA VAL A 124 9.99 -7.35 8.61
C VAL A 124 8.81 -8.32 8.67
N ALA A 125 8.36 -8.85 7.55
CA ALA A 125 7.27 -9.81 7.51
C ALA A 125 7.70 -11.18 8.04
N ASP A 126 6.81 -11.86 8.78
CA ASP A 126 7.02 -13.22 9.30
C ASP A 126 6.76 -14.29 8.23
N ALA A 127 5.88 -13.99 7.28
CA ALA A 127 5.56 -14.87 6.17
C ALA A 127 5.28 -14.07 4.88
N VAL A 128 5.33 -14.76 3.75
CA VAL A 128 4.92 -14.23 2.45
C VAL A 128 3.86 -15.15 1.86
N LEU A 129 2.73 -14.58 1.46
CA LEU A 129 1.78 -15.26 0.60
C LEU A 129 2.21 -15.02 -0.84
N VAL A 130 2.79 -16.06 -1.44
CA VAL A 130 3.35 -16.01 -2.78
C VAL A 130 2.39 -16.62 -3.76
N SER A 131 2.16 -15.99 -4.91
CA SER A 131 1.46 -16.60 -6.05
C SER A 131 2.41 -16.72 -7.24
N ASP A 132 2.39 -17.86 -7.91
CA ASP A 132 2.92 -18.02 -9.26
C ASP A 132 1.77 -18.09 -10.29
N ALA A 133 2.03 -18.63 -11.47
CA ALA A 133 1.01 -18.74 -12.52
C ALA A 133 -0.08 -19.80 -12.22
N GLN A 134 0.10 -20.67 -11.23
CA GLN A 134 -0.77 -21.84 -11.00
C GLN A 134 -1.23 -22.01 -9.56
N HIS A 135 -0.41 -21.66 -8.58
CA HIS A 135 -0.64 -21.93 -7.17
C HIS A 135 -0.30 -20.74 -6.28
N MET A 136 -0.74 -20.81 -5.05
CA MET A 136 -0.25 -19.93 -3.98
C MET A 136 0.43 -20.77 -2.90
N TRP A 137 1.39 -20.15 -2.20
CA TRP A 137 2.04 -20.72 -1.02
C TRP A 137 2.11 -19.68 0.09
N LEU A 138 1.82 -20.10 1.29
CA LEU A 138 2.20 -19.36 2.48
C LEU A 138 3.54 -19.90 2.98
N LEU A 139 4.58 -19.07 2.90
CA LEU A 139 5.96 -19.44 3.21
C LEU A 139 6.50 -18.56 4.33
N SER A 140 7.09 -19.20 5.36
CA SER A 140 7.80 -18.48 6.42
C SER A 140 9.05 -17.78 5.88
N THR A 141 9.35 -16.61 6.42
CA THR A 141 10.59 -15.87 6.11
C THR A 141 11.74 -16.23 7.04
N GLN A 142 11.50 -16.98 8.12
CA GLN A 142 12.47 -17.26 9.17
C GLN A 142 13.76 -17.90 8.63
N ASP A 143 13.60 -18.92 7.79
CA ASP A 143 14.73 -19.67 7.22
C ASP A 143 14.94 -19.35 5.73
N ALA A 144 14.22 -18.37 5.18
CA ALA A 144 14.39 -17.94 3.80
C ALA A 144 15.68 -17.14 3.61
N GLN A 145 16.32 -17.31 2.47
CA GLN A 145 17.40 -16.41 2.09
C GLN A 145 16.82 -15.06 1.68
N ARG A 146 17.19 -14.01 2.42
CA ARG A 146 16.74 -12.65 2.16
C ARG A 146 17.90 -11.74 1.82
N THR A 147 17.79 -10.99 0.72
CA THR A 147 18.75 -9.94 0.36
C THR A 147 18.04 -8.60 0.28
N PRO A 148 18.64 -7.50 0.77
CA PRO A 148 18.02 -6.19 0.69
C PRO A 148 17.69 -5.82 -0.77
N ALA A 149 16.47 -5.30 -1.00
CA ALA A 149 16.05 -4.76 -2.28
C ALA A 149 16.26 -3.24 -2.36
N SER A 150 15.72 -2.59 -3.39
CA SER A 150 15.94 -1.16 -3.65
C SER A 150 15.36 -0.23 -2.57
N PHE A 151 14.32 -0.67 -1.86
CA PHE A 151 13.68 0.12 -0.79
C PHE A 151 13.98 -0.49 0.58
N VAL A 152 14.00 0.37 1.59
CA VAL A 152 14.61 0.12 2.90
C VAL A 152 14.15 -1.16 3.61
N LEU A 153 12.85 -1.48 3.57
CA LEU A 153 12.30 -2.67 4.24
C LEU A 153 11.92 -3.79 3.24
N ASP A 154 12.17 -3.57 1.96
CA ASP A 154 11.90 -4.56 0.93
C ASP A 154 13.07 -5.56 0.83
N ALA A 155 12.78 -6.76 0.37
CA ALA A 155 13.78 -7.80 0.18
C ALA A 155 13.49 -8.64 -1.07
N ASP A 156 14.55 -9.15 -1.69
CA ASP A 156 14.43 -10.32 -2.52
C ASP A 156 14.45 -11.54 -1.61
N VAL A 157 13.52 -12.47 -1.83
CA VAL A 157 13.35 -13.63 -0.95
C VAL A 157 13.41 -14.91 -1.78
N HIS A 158 14.22 -15.86 -1.32
CA HIS A 158 14.39 -17.14 -1.96
C HIS A 158 14.16 -18.28 -0.98
N TRP A 159 13.33 -19.23 -1.37
CA TRP A 159 13.06 -20.48 -0.66
C TRP A 159 13.57 -21.67 -1.47
N SER A 160 14.31 -22.57 -0.83
CA SER A 160 14.70 -23.86 -1.42
C SER A 160 13.48 -24.72 -1.72
N ALA A 161 13.63 -25.71 -2.60
CA ALA A 161 12.57 -26.67 -2.91
C ALA A 161 12.00 -27.37 -1.66
N GLN A 162 12.87 -27.66 -0.68
CA GLN A 162 12.45 -28.27 0.59
C GLN A 162 11.54 -27.32 1.40
N GLN A 163 11.88 -26.04 1.48
CA GLN A 163 11.06 -25.03 2.18
C GLN A 163 9.73 -24.80 1.48
N VAL A 164 9.70 -24.77 0.15
CA VAL A 164 8.46 -24.66 -0.64
C VAL A 164 7.56 -25.88 -0.39
N THR A 165 8.14 -27.09 -0.36
CA THR A 165 7.37 -28.33 -0.09
C THR A 165 6.84 -28.37 1.36
N ALA A 166 7.55 -27.81 2.31
CA ALA A 166 7.13 -27.73 3.72
C ALA A 166 6.09 -26.62 3.95
N GLY A 167 5.97 -25.66 3.06
CA GLY A 167 5.01 -24.56 3.15
C GLY A 167 3.57 -25.00 2.89
N LEU A 168 2.62 -24.14 3.26
CA LEU A 168 1.20 -24.37 2.98
C LEU A 168 0.93 -24.01 1.50
N GLN A 169 0.64 -25.02 0.69
CA GLN A 169 0.24 -24.86 -0.70
C GLN A 169 -1.27 -24.73 -0.83
N LEU A 170 -1.72 -23.77 -1.62
CA LEU A 170 -3.12 -23.57 -2.00
C LEU A 170 -3.30 -23.87 -3.50
N THR A 171 -4.43 -24.48 -3.86
CA THR A 171 -4.74 -24.82 -5.26
C THR A 171 -5.23 -23.64 -6.08
N GLN A 172 -5.63 -22.57 -5.40
CA GLN A 172 -6.04 -21.31 -6.03
C GLN A 172 -4.82 -20.46 -6.36
N HIS A 173 -4.92 -19.59 -7.34
CA HIS A 173 -3.95 -18.55 -7.60
C HIS A 173 -4.64 -17.19 -7.62
N GLN A 174 -3.90 -16.14 -7.32
CA GLN A 174 -4.37 -14.76 -7.35
C GLN A 174 -3.38 -13.87 -8.12
N ASP A 175 -3.92 -12.86 -8.78
CA ASP A 175 -3.10 -11.80 -9.37
C ASP A 175 -2.56 -10.89 -8.26
N MET A 176 -1.38 -11.23 -7.72
CA MET A 176 -0.75 -10.47 -6.64
C MET A 176 -0.45 -9.03 -7.06
N ARG A 177 -0.23 -8.77 -8.35
CA ARG A 177 -0.05 -7.41 -8.85
C ARG A 177 -1.32 -6.59 -8.73
N LEU A 178 -2.47 -7.19 -9.01
CA LEU A 178 -3.78 -6.55 -8.83
C LEU A 178 -4.02 -6.19 -7.36
N LEU A 179 -3.80 -7.14 -6.45
CA LEU A 179 -3.99 -6.94 -5.01
C LEU A 179 -3.03 -5.87 -4.46
N LEU A 180 -1.74 -5.98 -4.78
CA LEU A 180 -0.74 -4.98 -4.40
C LEU A 180 -1.02 -3.61 -5.05
N GLY A 181 -1.54 -3.59 -6.27
CA GLY A 181 -1.98 -2.36 -6.94
C GLY A 181 -3.06 -1.64 -6.15
N CYS A 182 -4.07 -2.37 -5.68
CA CYS A 182 -5.15 -1.85 -4.85
C CYS A 182 -4.61 -1.31 -3.50
N ILE A 183 -3.86 -2.13 -2.76
CA ILE A 183 -3.25 -1.76 -1.48
C ILE A 183 -2.37 -0.51 -1.63
N ASN A 184 -1.47 -0.50 -2.61
CA ASN A 184 -0.56 0.61 -2.82
C ASN A 184 -1.29 1.90 -3.25
N ALA A 185 -2.38 1.80 -4.02
CA ALA A 185 -3.19 2.98 -4.35
C ALA A 185 -3.83 3.60 -3.09
N ALA A 186 -4.35 2.77 -2.19
CA ALA A 186 -4.90 3.22 -0.92
C ALA A 186 -3.82 3.85 -0.01
N GLN A 187 -2.66 3.18 0.15
CA GLN A 187 -1.53 3.71 0.93
C GLN A 187 -0.99 5.02 0.34
N LEU A 188 -0.81 5.10 -0.98
CA LEU A 188 -0.41 6.32 -1.67
C LEU A 188 -1.38 7.46 -1.39
N SER A 189 -2.69 7.23 -1.41
CA SER A 189 -3.68 8.27 -1.17
C SER A 189 -3.54 8.89 0.23
N GLY A 190 -3.32 8.06 1.25
CA GLY A 190 -3.10 8.51 2.63
C GLY A 190 -1.79 9.28 2.81
N ALA A 191 -0.70 8.78 2.19
CA ALA A 191 0.61 9.44 2.24
C ALA A 191 0.62 10.78 1.50
N LEU A 192 -0.05 10.88 0.34
CA LEU A 192 -0.20 12.12 -0.43
C LEU A 192 -0.88 13.22 0.39
N LEU A 193 -1.98 12.89 1.05
CA LEU A 193 -2.68 13.82 1.94
C LEU A 193 -1.80 14.22 3.14
N ALA A 194 -1.03 13.29 3.70
CA ALA A 194 -0.09 13.58 4.77
C ALA A 194 1.01 14.55 4.34
N VAL A 195 1.61 14.32 3.16
CA VAL A 195 2.64 15.21 2.57
C VAL A 195 2.06 16.59 2.28
N PHE A 196 0.86 16.66 1.68
CA PHE A 196 0.20 17.93 1.43
C PHE A 196 -0.03 18.72 2.73
N ASN A 197 -0.62 18.10 3.75
CA ASN A 197 -0.90 18.75 5.03
C ASN A 197 0.39 19.21 5.74
N LYS A 198 1.46 18.38 5.76
CA LYS A 198 2.77 18.77 6.32
C LYS A 198 3.37 19.94 5.57
N THR A 199 3.25 19.97 4.24
CA THR A 199 3.79 21.06 3.41
C THR A 199 2.99 22.35 3.60
N LEU A 200 1.67 22.25 3.69
CA LEU A 200 0.80 23.39 3.99
C LEU A 200 1.11 23.99 5.36
N GLN A 201 1.29 23.13 6.39
CA GLN A 201 1.67 23.58 7.72
C GLN A 201 3.04 24.27 7.70
N TYR A 202 4.04 23.65 7.08
CA TYR A 202 5.37 24.25 6.93
C TYR A 202 5.33 25.61 6.24
N ALA A 203 4.54 25.76 5.17
CA ALA A 203 4.40 27.01 4.46
C ALA A 203 3.74 28.11 5.30
N ASN A 204 2.89 27.76 6.25
CA ASN A 204 2.26 28.70 7.19
C ASN A 204 3.18 29.08 8.34
N ASP A 205 4.06 28.18 8.79
CA ASP A 205 4.95 28.40 9.93
C ASP A 205 6.28 29.06 9.54
N ARG A 206 6.78 28.75 8.32
CA ARG A 206 8.06 29.29 7.85
C ARG A 206 7.95 30.75 7.46
N VAL A 207 8.63 31.62 8.17
CA VAL A 207 8.65 33.07 7.89
C VAL A 207 9.91 33.43 7.08
N GLN A 208 9.71 34.09 5.95
CA GLN A 208 10.78 34.73 5.16
C GLN A 208 10.27 36.07 4.60
N PHE A 209 11.16 37.03 4.40
CA PHE A 209 10.79 38.36 3.91
C PHE A 209 9.64 39.01 4.70
N GLY A 210 9.63 38.81 6.02
CA GLY A 210 8.69 39.43 6.96
C GLY A 210 7.30 38.79 7.04
N LYS A 211 7.03 37.67 6.37
CA LYS A 211 5.73 36.98 6.41
C LYS A 211 5.87 35.47 6.19
N PRO A 212 4.87 34.65 6.56
CA PRO A 212 4.83 33.24 6.20
C PRO A 212 5.00 33.01 4.70
N ILE A 213 5.77 31.98 4.28
CA ILE A 213 6.01 31.72 2.87
C ILE A 213 4.72 31.35 2.13
N GLY A 214 3.72 30.76 2.80
CA GLY A 214 2.39 30.49 2.24
C GLY A 214 1.58 31.75 1.85
N LYS A 215 2.07 32.94 2.16
CA LYS A 215 1.47 34.21 1.69
C LYS A 215 2.03 34.70 0.33
N PHE A 216 2.99 33.97 -0.25
CA PHE A 216 3.48 34.28 -1.60
C PHE A 216 2.70 33.50 -2.65
N GLN A 217 2.30 34.19 -3.74
CA GLN A 217 1.49 33.58 -4.80
C GLN A 217 2.14 32.33 -5.41
N ALA A 218 3.46 32.33 -5.60
CA ALA A 218 4.17 31.17 -6.14
C ALA A 218 4.01 29.91 -5.27
N ILE A 219 4.07 30.07 -3.94
CA ILE A 219 3.84 28.96 -2.99
C ILE A 219 2.38 28.55 -2.96
N GLN A 220 1.44 29.51 -2.98
CA GLN A 220 0.00 29.21 -3.04
C GLN A 220 -0.36 28.42 -4.29
N HIS A 221 0.23 28.77 -5.45
CA HIS A 221 0.03 28.03 -6.68
C HIS A 221 0.51 26.58 -6.56
N GLN A 222 1.74 26.37 -6.06
CA GLN A 222 2.28 25.03 -5.83
C GLN A 222 1.40 24.22 -4.87
N LEU A 223 0.95 24.80 -3.75
CA LEU A 223 0.04 24.14 -2.80
C LEU A 223 -1.31 23.80 -3.44
N SER A 224 -1.84 24.64 -4.32
CA SER A 224 -3.09 24.35 -5.06
C SER A 224 -2.94 23.13 -5.97
N VAL A 225 -1.82 23.02 -6.68
CA VAL A 225 -1.51 21.86 -7.52
C VAL A 225 -1.35 20.60 -6.67
N MET A 226 -0.64 20.69 -5.53
CA MET A 226 -0.53 19.56 -4.59
C MET A 226 -1.90 19.12 -4.06
N ALA A 227 -2.79 20.05 -3.73
CA ALA A 227 -4.15 19.75 -3.28
C ALA A 227 -4.92 18.99 -4.36
N GLU A 228 -4.92 19.50 -5.61
CA GLU A 228 -5.58 18.86 -6.75
C GLU A 228 -5.12 17.42 -6.94
N HIS A 229 -3.79 17.20 -6.98
CA HIS A 229 -3.24 15.85 -7.13
C HIS A 229 -3.60 14.92 -5.97
N SER A 230 -3.51 15.42 -4.73
CA SER A 230 -3.77 14.61 -3.53
C SER A 230 -5.24 14.21 -3.41
N PHE A 231 -6.16 15.14 -3.64
CA PHE A 231 -7.59 14.85 -3.58
C PHE A 231 -8.07 13.98 -4.74
N ALA A 232 -7.59 14.23 -5.97
CA ALA A 232 -7.90 13.37 -7.11
C ALA A 232 -7.36 11.95 -6.92
N ALA A 233 -6.17 11.79 -6.32
CA ALA A 233 -5.61 10.50 -5.96
C ALA A 233 -6.47 9.77 -4.89
N HIS A 234 -6.97 10.51 -3.90
CA HIS A 234 -7.84 9.95 -2.88
C HIS A 234 -9.16 9.44 -3.48
N MET A 235 -9.81 10.23 -4.34
CA MET A 235 -11.03 9.81 -5.05
C MET A 235 -10.78 8.58 -5.93
N ALA A 236 -9.63 8.53 -6.62
CA ALA A 236 -9.26 7.38 -7.43
C ALA A 236 -9.03 6.12 -6.57
N ALA A 237 -8.41 6.25 -5.38
CA ALA A 237 -8.25 5.14 -4.44
C ALA A 237 -9.58 4.60 -3.92
N GLN A 238 -10.56 5.49 -3.66
CA GLN A 238 -11.93 5.07 -3.33
C GLN A 238 -12.55 4.20 -4.43
N LEU A 239 -12.37 4.62 -5.68
CA LEU A 239 -12.83 3.82 -6.83
C LEU A 239 -12.14 2.46 -6.90
N GLY A 240 -10.81 2.41 -6.69
CA GLY A 240 -10.03 1.18 -6.72
C GLY A 240 -10.41 0.16 -5.64
N CYS A 241 -10.89 0.64 -4.50
CA CYS A 241 -11.38 -0.18 -3.39
C CYS A 241 -12.91 -0.37 -3.40
N ALA A 242 -13.64 0.14 -4.40
CA ALA A 242 -15.09 0.00 -4.50
C ALA A 242 -15.47 -1.43 -4.91
N SER A 243 -15.37 -2.35 -3.95
CA SER A 243 -15.71 -3.76 -4.08
C SER A 243 -16.24 -4.28 -2.75
N ASP A 244 -17.34 -5.02 -2.82
CA ASP A 244 -17.94 -5.74 -1.69
C ASP A 244 -17.21 -7.06 -1.39
N THR A 245 -16.21 -7.40 -2.17
CA THR A 245 -15.37 -8.58 -1.99
C THR A 245 -13.91 -8.17 -1.75
N VAL A 246 -13.06 -9.13 -1.38
CA VAL A 246 -11.61 -8.89 -1.20
C VAL A 246 -10.84 -8.85 -2.52
N VAL A 247 -11.45 -9.28 -3.63
CA VAL A 247 -10.83 -9.21 -4.96
C VAL A 247 -11.34 -7.94 -5.65
N PRO A 248 -10.47 -6.96 -5.90
CA PRO A 248 -10.89 -5.71 -6.51
C PRO A 248 -11.10 -5.83 -8.02
N ASP A 249 -11.87 -4.91 -8.59
CA ASP A 249 -12.02 -4.80 -10.04
C ASP A 249 -10.73 -4.29 -10.70
N ARG A 250 -10.28 -4.96 -11.74
CA ARG A 250 -9.01 -4.68 -12.41
C ARG A 250 -8.97 -3.29 -13.07
N VAL A 251 -10.07 -2.85 -13.67
CA VAL A 251 -10.15 -1.54 -14.34
C VAL A 251 -10.15 -0.43 -13.31
N ARG A 252 -10.90 -0.57 -12.24
CA ARG A 252 -10.94 0.38 -11.12
C ARG A 252 -9.57 0.52 -10.45
N VAL A 253 -8.89 -0.61 -10.20
CA VAL A 253 -7.51 -0.58 -9.67
C VAL A 253 -6.54 0.08 -10.66
N ALA A 254 -6.70 -0.16 -11.96
CA ALA A 254 -5.84 0.47 -12.96
C ALA A 254 -5.98 2.01 -12.95
N VAL A 255 -7.22 2.53 -12.84
CA VAL A 255 -7.47 3.97 -12.67
C VAL A 255 -6.83 4.48 -11.38
N ALA A 256 -7.08 3.78 -10.26
CA ALA A 256 -6.60 4.18 -8.95
C ALA A 256 -5.07 4.21 -8.88
N LYS A 257 -4.43 3.12 -9.30
CA LYS A 257 -2.97 2.98 -9.20
C LYS A 257 -2.23 3.89 -10.17
N ALA A 258 -2.72 4.06 -11.40
CA ALA A 258 -2.15 5.02 -12.34
C ALA A 258 -2.21 6.45 -11.77
N ARG A 259 -3.39 6.90 -11.33
CA ARG A 259 -3.59 8.25 -10.82
C ARG A 259 -2.81 8.56 -9.54
N THR A 260 -2.80 7.62 -8.58
CA THR A 260 -2.03 7.78 -7.33
C THR A 260 -0.53 7.76 -7.58
N SER A 261 -0.06 6.97 -8.54
CA SER A 261 1.37 6.91 -8.93
C SER A 261 1.86 8.19 -9.59
N GLU A 262 1.05 8.79 -10.49
CA GLU A 262 1.34 10.11 -11.10
C GLU A 262 1.40 11.20 -10.02
N ALA A 263 0.39 11.23 -9.14
CA ALA A 263 0.33 12.19 -8.05
C ALA A 263 1.55 12.11 -7.12
N ALA A 264 2.09 10.91 -6.90
CA ALA A 264 3.26 10.71 -6.05
C ALA A 264 4.49 11.47 -6.55
N LEU A 265 4.72 11.52 -7.86
CA LEU A 265 5.83 12.28 -8.44
C LEU A 265 5.67 13.78 -8.22
N GLU A 266 4.51 14.32 -8.60
CA GLU A 266 4.25 15.76 -8.54
C GLU A 266 4.24 16.28 -7.11
N VAL A 267 3.54 15.58 -6.21
CA VAL A 267 3.43 15.99 -4.80
C VAL A 267 4.78 15.88 -4.09
N ALA A 268 5.58 14.83 -4.35
CA ALA A 268 6.91 14.72 -3.80
C ALA A 268 7.82 15.86 -4.29
N ALA A 269 7.84 16.15 -5.59
CA ALA A 269 8.67 17.22 -6.16
C ALA A 269 8.29 18.60 -5.61
N LEU A 270 6.99 18.92 -5.58
CA LEU A 270 6.49 20.21 -5.06
C LEU A 270 6.75 20.36 -3.56
N SER A 271 6.57 19.27 -2.78
CA SER A 271 6.84 19.30 -1.34
C SER A 271 8.31 19.60 -1.05
N HIS A 272 9.24 18.95 -1.75
CA HIS A 272 10.66 19.24 -1.63
C HIS A 272 11.04 20.65 -2.11
N SER A 273 10.39 21.14 -3.17
CA SER A 273 10.57 22.52 -3.64
C SER A 273 10.20 23.55 -2.56
N ILE A 274 9.08 23.36 -1.87
CA ILE A 274 8.59 24.29 -0.84
C ILE A 274 9.45 24.20 0.44
N HIS A 275 9.84 23.00 0.86
CA HIS A 275 10.66 22.83 2.06
C HIS A 275 12.14 23.24 1.83
N GLY A 276 12.64 23.12 0.59
CA GLY A 276 14.06 23.33 0.28
C GLY A 276 14.95 22.28 0.95
N ALA A 277 16.16 22.66 1.34
CA ALA A 277 17.19 21.75 1.86
C ALA A 277 16.74 20.93 3.08
N ILE A 278 15.94 21.49 3.98
CA ILE A 278 15.48 20.78 5.18
C ILE A 278 14.64 19.54 4.86
N GLY A 279 13.88 19.56 3.76
CA GLY A 279 13.06 18.42 3.35
C GLY A 279 13.85 17.16 3.01
N PHE A 280 15.16 17.29 2.74
CA PHE A 280 16.06 16.16 2.45
C PHE A 280 16.84 15.68 3.69
N THR A 281 16.76 16.38 4.81
CA THR A 281 17.50 16.00 6.02
C THR A 281 16.82 14.89 6.81
N HIS A 282 17.61 14.11 7.57
CA HIS A 282 17.07 13.11 8.49
C HIS A 282 16.33 13.72 9.70
N GLU A 283 16.58 15.00 10.00
CA GLU A 283 15.94 15.73 11.10
C GLU A 283 14.47 16.05 10.79
N PHE A 284 14.12 16.14 9.50
CA PHE A 284 12.76 16.45 9.06
C PHE A 284 12.05 15.22 8.50
N ASP A 285 10.77 15.02 8.87
CA ASP A 285 10.06 13.79 8.57
C ASP A 285 9.65 13.63 7.11
N LEU A 286 9.71 14.69 6.28
CA LEU A 286 9.20 14.66 4.91
C LEU A 286 9.79 13.51 4.09
N GLN A 287 11.08 13.25 4.24
CA GLN A 287 11.79 12.21 3.49
C GLN A 287 11.26 10.78 3.79
N LEU A 288 10.68 10.53 4.97
CA LEU A 288 10.05 9.25 5.27
C LEU A 288 8.87 8.99 4.33
N PHE A 289 8.07 10.03 4.08
CA PHE A 289 6.91 9.95 3.19
C PHE A 289 7.32 9.89 1.73
N THR A 290 8.20 10.80 1.28
CA THR A 290 8.54 10.87 -0.15
C THR A 290 9.29 9.63 -0.64
N ARG A 291 10.13 9.00 0.18
CA ARG A 291 10.72 7.69 -0.13
C ARG A 291 9.65 6.61 -0.28
N ARG A 292 8.62 6.59 0.58
CA ARG A 292 7.49 5.65 0.47
C ARG A 292 6.63 5.93 -0.75
N LEU A 293 6.37 7.19 -1.09
CA LEU A 293 5.67 7.53 -2.32
C LEU A 293 6.37 6.95 -3.55
N HIS A 294 7.70 7.07 -3.63
CA HIS A 294 8.48 6.50 -4.73
C HIS A 294 8.48 4.96 -4.72
N ALA A 295 8.53 4.32 -3.55
CA ALA A 295 8.47 2.87 -3.41
C ALA A 295 7.10 2.33 -3.89
N TRP A 296 6.02 2.81 -3.29
CA TRP A 296 4.66 2.35 -3.59
C TRP A 296 4.21 2.70 -5.02
N ARG A 297 4.74 3.79 -5.60
CA ARG A 297 4.51 4.11 -7.01
C ARG A 297 4.94 2.97 -7.93
N GLN A 298 6.06 2.34 -7.66
CA GLN A 298 6.61 1.28 -8.50
C GLN A 298 6.06 -0.11 -8.16
N ALA A 299 5.76 -0.35 -6.89
CA ALA A 299 5.26 -1.62 -6.41
C ALA A 299 3.84 -1.91 -6.91
N GLY A 300 3.52 -3.18 -7.15
CA GLY A 300 2.23 -3.57 -7.73
C GLY A 300 2.01 -3.04 -9.16
N GLY A 301 3.07 -2.64 -9.86
CA GLY A 301 3.01 -2.02 -11.20
C GLY A 301 3.06 -0.51 -11.17
N ALA A 302 3.93 0.08 -11.99
CA ALA A 302 4.02 1.53 -12.18
C ALA A 302 2.86 2.04 -13.04
N GLU A 303 2.72 3.39 -13.13
CA GLU A 303 1.66 4.04 -13.92
C GLU A 303 1.61 3.56 -15.38
N SER A 304 2.78 3.35 -16.00
CA SER A 304 2.84 2.88 -17.40
C SER A 304 2.22 1.50 -17.60
N TYR A 305 2.38 0.59 -16.63
CA TYR A 305 1.73 -0.71 -16.67
C TYR A 305 0.20 -0.57 -16.59
N TRP A 306 -0.30 0.23 -15.66
CA TRP A 306 -1.73 0.40 -15.46
C TRP A 306 -2.39 1.22 -16.58
N HIS A 307 -1.68 2.19 -17.19
CA HIS A 307 -2.13 2.82 -18.43
C HIS A 307 -2.26 1.81 -19.58
N GLY A 308 -1.32 0.85 -19.68
CA GLY A 308 -1.43 -0.25 -20.64
C GLY A 308 -2.67 -1.11 -20.41
N VAL A 309 -3.01 -1.43 -19.16
CA VAL A 309 -4.24 -2.16 -18.81
C VAL A 309 -5.48 -1.40 -19.26
N LEU A 310 -5.57 -0.09 -18.97
CA LEU A 310 -6.71 0.75 -19.40
C LEU A 310 -6.77 0.89 -20.91
N GLY A 311 -5.63 1.03 -21.57
CA GLY A 311 -5.55 1.13 -23.04
C GLY A 311 -6.05 -0.15 -23.71
N SER A 312 -5.61 -1.32 -23.24
CA SER A 312 -6.09 -2.62 -23.78
C SER A 312 -7.58 -2.81 -23.53
N GLU A 313 -8.07 -2.46 -22.33
CA GLU A 313 -9.51 -2.55 -22.03
C GLU A 313 -10.34 -1.70 -23.00
N LEU A 314 -9.89 -0.48 -23.29
CA LEU A 314 -10.59 0.43 -24.19
C LEU A 314 -10.55 -0.04 -25.65
N VAL A 315 -9.37 -0.50 -26.12
CA VAL A 315 -9.14 -0.80 -27.54
C VAL A 315 -9.57 -2.22 -27.91
N ASP A 316 -9.25 -3.19 -27.07
CA ASP A 316 -9.37 -4.61 -27.40
C ASP A 316 -10.69 -5.23 -26.94
N HIS A 317 -11.26 -4.74 -25.82
CA HIS A 317 -12.37 -5.40 -25.15
C HIS A 317 -13.70 -4.65 -25.21
N ARG A 318 -13.71 -3.37 -25.54
CA ARG A 318 -14.94 -2.57 -25.61
C ARG A 318 -15.21 -2.03 -27.00
N GLN A 319 -16.38 -2.38 -27.54
CA GLN A 319 -16.98 -1.69 -28.68
C GLN A 319 -17.78 -0.50 -28.13
N GLY A 320 -17.15 0.67 -27.97
CA GLY A 320 -17.83 1.84 -27.43
C GLY A 320 -16.95 3.06 -27.35
N LEU A 321 -17.49 4.14 -26.81
CA LEU A 321 -16.77 5.37 -26.59
C LEU A 321 -15.98 5.31 -25.27
N ALA A 322 -14.91 6.09 -25.16
CA ALA A 322 -14.17 6.25 -23.91
C ALA A 322 -15.07 6.65 -22.73
N LEU A 323 -16.16 7.40 -23.02
CA LEU A 323 -17.16 7.77 -22.02
C LEU A 323 -17.89 6.56 -21.41
N ASP A 324 -18.10 5.50 -22.20
CA ASP A 324 -18.78 4.29 -21.71
C ASP A 324 -17.86 3.50 -20.75
N LEU A 325 -16.54 3.48 -21.00
CA LEU A 325 -15.56 2.95 -20.08
C LEU A 325 -15.54 3.76 -18.77
N ILE A 326 -15.51 5.09 -18.86
CA ILE A 326 -15.53 5.97 -17.69
C ILE A 326 -16.77 5.67 -16.84
N ARG A 327 -17.96 5.68 -17.45
CA ARG A 327 -19.23 5.42 -16.74
C ARG A 327 -19.23 4.07 -16.06
N SER A 328 -18.83 3.00 -16.77
CA SER A 328 -18.82 1.64 -16.20
C SER A 328 -17.80 1.48 -15.07
N ALA A 329 -16.67 2.17 -15.13
CA ALA A 329 -15.67 2.15 -14.06
C ALA A 329 -16.13 2.96 -12.84
N THR A 330 -16.82 4.11 -13.05
CA THR A 330 -17.23 5.03 -11.97
C THR A 330 -18.61 4.75 -11.40
N ASP A 331 -19.44 3.97 -12.08
CA ASP A 331 -20.75 3.56 -11.56
C ASP A 331 -20.56 2.47 -10.49
N VAL A 332 -20.62 2.87 -9.23
CA VAL A 332 -20.50 1.97 -8.07
C VAL A 332 -21.85 1.51 -7.51
N THR A 333 -22.95 1.88 -8.19
CA THR A 333 -24.32 1.55 -7.80
C THR A 333 -24.91 0.41 -8.61
N ALA A 334 -24.15 -0.13 -9.57
CA ALA A 334 -24.61 -1.18 -10.46
C ALA A 334 -24.29 -2.59 -9.94
#